data_56cb95229fd86889726a0b18d7a41bf8
#
_entry.id   56cb95229fd86889726a0b18d7a41bf8
#
_cell.length_a   1.000
_cell.length_b   1.000
_cell.length_c   1.000
_cell.angle_alpha   90.00
_cell.angle_beta   90.00
_cell.angle_gamma   90.00
#
_symmetry.space_group_name_H-M   'P 1'
#
loop_
_entity.id
_entity.type
_entity.pdbx_description
1 polymer ?
#
loop_
_entity_poly.entity_id
_entity_poly.type
_entity_poly.pdbx_seq_one_letter_code
_entity_poly.pdbx_strand_id
1 'polypeptide(L)'
;MFAWLPTRPKLPTLIHQSFHADLLAAYRLEGDDGAWLVAAKSGLVRVANDGTKTPLCTWDEVERAAWDGQERKFTINRINASPTQCVLAEPTNKGEREQLDQLARTLRQQVERAIVVRRDNVSLGDGALATITIRRRSDDSLYCLSLIEADAALNEEQLAALKQAETQTKLSVGLTTLED
;
A
#
# COMPACT_ATOMS: atom_id res chain seq x y z
N MET A 1 17.06 2.46 -42.34
CA MET A 1 16.23 1.62 -41.41
C MET A 1 16.15 2.37 -40.08
N PHE A 2 15.15 3.21 -39.90
CA PHE A 2 14.99 4.01 -38.66
C PHE A 2 14.35 3.14 -37.60
N ALA A 3 15.11 2.80 -36.56
CA ALA A 3 14.58 2.13 -35.38
C ALA A 3 13.60 3.07 -34.69
N TRP A 4 12.32 2.73 -34.69
CA TRP A 4 11.28 3.37 -33.88
C TRP A 4 11.60 3.09 -32.43
N LEU A 5 12.25 4.03 -31.76
CA LEU A 5 12.34 4.02 -30.30
C LEU A 5 10.93 4.26 -29.76
N PRO A 6 10.41 3.38 -28.94
CA PRO A 6 9.09 3.60 -28.32
C PRO A 6 9.17 4.87 -27.48
N THR A 7 8.46 5.91 -27.90
CA THR A 7 8.28 7.12 -27.11
C THR A 7 7.52 6.73 -25.85
N ARG A 8 8.23 6.68 -24.71
CA ARG A 8 7.55 6.59 -23.41
C ARG A 8 6.62 7.79 -23.30
N PRO A 9 5.30 7.59 -23.02
CA PRO A 9 4.40 8.70 -22.79
C PRO A 9 5.00 9.57 -21.68
N LYS A 10 5.18 10.85 -21.97
CA LYS A 10 5.76 11.80 -21.02
C LYS A 10 4.75 12.01 -19.90
N LEU A 11 5.11 11.64 -18.69
CA LEU A 11 4.39 12.11 -17.50
C LEU A 11 4.31 13.63 -17.54
N PRO A 12 3.18 14.23 -17.15
CA PRO A 12 3.07 15.67 -17.06
C PRO A 12 4.22 16.26 -16.25
N THR A 13 4.80 17.35 -16.73
CA THR A 13 5.88 18.07 -16.03
C THR A 13 5.53 18.39 -14.60
N LEU A 14 4.24 18.68 -14.36
CA LEU A 14 3.68 18.92 -13.04
C LEU A 14 3.91 17.77 -12.05
N ILE A 15 3.73 16.51 -12.48
CA ILE A 15 3.94 15.33 -11.62
C ILE A 15 5.42 15.18 -11.30
N HIS A 16 6.29 15.30 -12.31
CA HIS A 16 7.73 15.24 -12.09
C HIS A 16 8.22 16.33 -11.13
N GLN A 17 7.77 17.56 -11.31
CA GLN A 17 8.13 18.69 -10.45
C GLN A 17 7.58 18.56 -9.03
N SER A 18 6.42 17.91 -8.89
CA SER A 18 5.74 17.77 -7.59
C SER A 18 6.29 16.69 -6.69
N PHE A 19 6.90 15.65 -7.27
CA PHE A 19 7.36 14.47 -6.53
C PHE A 19 8.87 14.22 -6.64
N HIS A 20 9.54 14.81 -7.65
CA HIS A 20 10.99 14.67 -7.85
C HIS A 20 11.50 13.22 -7.64
N ALA A 21 12.44 13.04 -6.70
CA ALA A 21 13.03 11.75 -6.36
C ALA A 21 12.08 10.78 -5.61
N ASP A 22 10.90 11.25 -5.21
CA ASP A 22 9.90 10.42 -4.51
C ASP A 22 8.91 9.76 -5.46
N LEU A 23 8.90 10.17 -6.73
CA LEU A 23 8.06 9.55 -7.75
C LEU A 23 8.56 8.13 -8.07
N LEU A 24 7.71 7.14 -7.89
CA LEU A 24 7.98 5.74 -8.24
C LEU A 24 7.30 5.33 -9.55
N ALA A 25 6.01 5.64 -9.66
CA ALA A 25 5.20 5.39 -10.85
C ALA A 25 3.97 6.29 -10.86
N ALA A 26 3.37 6.52 -12.03
CA ALA A 26 2.11 7.23 -12.14
C ALA A 26 1.34 6.77 -13.38
N TYR A 27 0.00 6.85 -13.32
CA TYR A 27 -0.87 6.59 -14.45
C TYR A 27 -2.18 7.38 -14.34
N ARG A 28 -2.85 7.61 -15.47
CA ARG A 28 -4.11 8.38 -15.54
C ARG A 28 -5.27 7.60 -14.93
N LEU A 29 -6.12 8.29 -14.19
CA LEU A 29 -7.41 7.78 -13.74
C LEU A 29 -8.45 7.87 -14.86
N GLU A 30 -9.41 6.92 -14.89
CA GLU A 30 -10.53 6.95 -15.80
C GLU A 30 -11.61 7.90 -15.29
N GLY A 31 -12.24 8.65 -16.20
CA GLY A 31 -13.41 9.51 -15.88
C GLY A 31 -13.16 10.70 -14.96
N ASP A 32 -11.93 10.95 -14.60
CA ASP A 32 -11.55 11.92 -13.57
C ASP A 32 -10.76 13.08 -14.21
N ASP A 33 -11.38 13.84 -15.11
CA ASP A 33 -10.91 15.05 -15.80
C ASP A 33 -9.38 15.25 -15.90
N GLY A 34 -8.67 14.15 -16.25
CA GLY A 34 -7.21 14.18 -16.39
C GLY A 34 -6.43 13.98 -15.09
N ALA A 35 -7.06 13.51 -14.00
CA ALA A 35 -6.38 13.19 -12.76
C ALA A 35 -5.45 11.97 -12.90
N TRP A 36 -4.45 11.90 -12.04
CA TRP A 36 -3.42 10.88 -12.01
C TRP A 36 -3.40 10.14 -10.68
N LEU A 37 -3.17 8.84 -10.74
CA LEU A 37 -2.79 8.03 -9.60
C LEU A 37 -1.27 7.97 -9.55
N VAL A 38 -0.69 8.44 -8.46
CA VAL A 38 0.76 8.55 -8.27
C VAL A 38 1.18 7.67 -7.11
N ALA A 39 2.06 6.72 -7.38
CA ALA A 39 2.80 5.97 -6.38
C ALA A 39 4.06 6.77 -6.03
N ALA A 40 4.11 7.32 -4.83
CA ALA A 40 5.26 8.00 -4.27
C ALA A 40 5.92 7.13 -3.18
N LYS A 41 7.13 7.46 -2.74
CA LYS A 41 7.79 6.75 -1.63
C LYS A 41 6.95 6.75 -0.34
N SER A 42 6.25 7.86 -0.07
CA SER A 42 5.41 8.02 1.12
C SER A 42 4.07 7.29 1.05
N GLY A 43 3.57 6.96 -0.13
CA GLY A 43 2.24 6.35 -0.29
C GLY A 43 1.62 6.62 -1.64
N LEU A 44 0.32 6.40 -1.72
CA LEU A 44 -0.48 6.59 -2.91
C LEU A 44 -1.21 7.94 -2.85
N VAL A 45 -1.13 8.69 -3.94
CA VAL A 45 -1.66 10.06 -4.03
C VAL A 45 -2.46 10.21 -5.31
N ARG A 46 -3.66 10.80 -5.23
CA ARG A 46 -4.38 11.30 -6.38
C ARG A 46 -3.92 12.74 -6.67
N VAL A 47 -3.59 13.02 -7.92
CA VAL A 47 -3.21 14.36 -8.37
C VAL A 47 -4.23 14.82 -9.41
N ALA A 48 -4.95 15.86 -9.10
CA ALA A 48 -5.90 16.48 -10.04
C ALA A 48 -5.16 17.23 -11.16
N ASN A 49 -5.86 17.57 -12.23
CA ASN A 49 -5.29 18.23 -13.39
C ASN A 49 -4.72 19.63 -13.07
N ASP A 50 -5.27 20.30 -12.04
CA ASP A 50 -4.77 21.58 -11.52
C ASP A 50 -3.54 21.44 -10.59
N GLY A 51 -3.09 20.21 -10.33
CA GLY A 51 -1.97 19.92 -9.45
C GLY A 51 -2.33 19.70 -7.99
N THR A 52 -3.61 19.78 -7.63
CA THR A 52 -4.07 19.49 -6.27
C THR A 52 -3.78 18.03 -5.92
N LYS A 53 -3.10 17.83 -4.79
CA LYS A 53 -2.70 16.50 -4.28
C LYS A 53 -3.64 16.07 -3.17
N THR A 54 -4.22 14.89 -3.33
CA THR A 54 -5.05 14.23 -2.30
C THR A 54 -4.37 12.91 -1.91
N PRO A 55 -3.76 12.82 -0.72
CA PRO A 55 -3.24 11.54 -0.22
C PRO A 55 -4.37 10.53 -0.10
N LEU A 56 -4.16 9.31 -0.59
CA LEU A 56 -5.12 8.21 -0.48
C LEU A 56 -4.77 7.28 0.68
N CYS A 57 -3.50 6.91 0.82
CA CYS A 57 -2.97 6.12 1.92
C CYS A 57 -1.45 6.17 1.96
N THR A 58 -0.86 5.87 3.12
CA THR A 58 0.54 5.46 3.23
C THR A 58 0.67 3.96 2.95
N TRP A 59 1.87 3.47 2.62
CA TRP A 59 2.05 2.04 2.28
C TRP A 59 1.82 1.14 3.49
N ASP A 60 2.16 1.60 4.66
CA ASP A 60 1.98 0.87 5.92
C ASP A 60 0.52 0.80 6.38
N GLU A 61 -0.38 1.62 5.84
CA GLU A 61 -1.83 1.52 6.05
C GLU A 61 -2.50 0.48 5.14
N VAL A 62 -1.83 0.04 4.07
CA VAL A 62 -2.43 -0.91 3.11
C VAL A 62 -2.33 -2.32 3.64
N GLU A 63 -3.45 -2.95 3.93
CA GLU A 63 -3.53 -4.36 4.28
C GLU A 63 -3.36 -5.25 3.05
N ARG A 64 -4.07 -4.91 1.97
CA ARG A 64 -4.08 -5.64 0.71
C ARG A 64 -4.36 -4.71 -0.46
N ALA A 65 -3.64 -4.89 -1.55
CA ALA A 65 -3.97 -4.29 -2.85
C ALA A 65 -4.26 -5.40 -3.86
N ALA A 66 -5.40 -5.31 -4.54
CA ALA A 66 -5.79 -6.22 -5.61
C ALA A 66 -5.85 -5.46 -6.93
N TRP A 67 -5.33 -6.06 -7.99
CA TRP A 67 -5.39 -5.56 -9.36
C TRP A 67 -6.31 -6.43 -10.20
N ASP A 68 -7.35 -5.83 -10.77
CA ASP A 68 -8.19 -6.42 -11.80
C ASP A 68 -7.77 -5.85 -13.17
N GLY A 69 -7.11 -6.67 -13.96
CA GLY A 69 -6.59 -6.25 -15.27
C GLY A 69 -7.68 -6.08 -16.33
N GLN A 70 -8.85 -6.71 -16.18
CA GLN A 70 -9.98 -6.57 -17.11
C GLN A 70 -10.69 -5.25 -16.86
N GLU A 71 -10.95 -4.94 -15.61
CA GLU A 71 -11.59 -3.69 -15.17
C GLU A 71 -10.59 -2.53 -15.06
N ARG A 72 -9.29 -2.78 -15.21
CA ARG A 72 -8.21 -1.81 -14.96
C ARG A 72 -8.36 -1.12 -13.61
N LYS A 73 -8.74 -1.89 -12.60
CA LYS A 73 -9.14 -1.40 -11.29
C LYS A 73 -8.20 -1.89 -10.19
N PHE A 74 -7.69 -0.96 -9.40
CA PHE A 74 -7.10 -1.25 -8.11
C PHE A 74 -8.15 -1.18 -7.02
N THR A 75 -8.20 -2.21 -6.17
CA THR A 75 -8.93 -2.19 -4.90
C THR A 75 -7.90 -2.21 -3.77
N ILE A 76 -7.86 -1.15 -2.99
CA ILE A 76 -6.90 -0.96 -1.91
C ILE A 76 -7.67 -1.08 -0.60
N ASN A 77 -7.46 -2.18 0.09
CA ASN A 77 -7.98 -2.41 1.43
C ASN A 77 -7.01 -1.81 2.43
N ARG A 78 -7.49 -0.89 3.25
CA ARG A 78 -6.72 -0.23 4.29
C ARG A 78 -7.11 -0.76 5.66
N ILE A 79 -6.17 -0.72 6.58
CA ILE A 79 -6.41 -1.06 7.97
C ILE A 79 -7.40 -0.04 8.55
N ASN A 80 -8.48 -0.55 9.16
CA ASN A 80 -9.51 0.26 9.82
C ASN A 80 -10.15 1.36 8.94
N ALA A 81 -10.17 1.18 7.62
CA ALA A 81 -10.80 2.13 6.70
C ALA A 81 -11.53 1.41 5.56
N SER A 82 -12.51 2.08 4.97
CA SER A 82 -13.21 1.55 3.81
C SER A 82 -12.25 1.34 2.62
N PRO A 83 -12.46 0.31 1.80
CA PRO A 83 -11.68 0.08 0.60
C PRO A 83 -11.73 1.29 -0.35
N THR A 84 -10.60 1.64 -0.93
CA THR A 84 -10.50 2.65 -1.98
C THR A 84 -10.38 1.96 -3.32
N GLN A 85 -11.18 2.36 -4.29
CA GLN A 85 -11.13 1.85 -5.66
C GLN A 85 -10.61 2.94 -6.59
N CYS A 86 -9.67 2.57 -7.48
CA CYS A 86 -9.12 3.44 -8.49
C CYS A 86 -9.22 2.74 -9.85
N VAL A 87 -10.02 3.28 -10.76
CA VAL A 87 -10.12 2.79 -12.13
C VAL A 87 -9.15 3.58 -13.01
N LEU A 88 -8.33 2.87 -13.78
CA LEU A 88 -7.30 3.48 -14.61
C LEU A 88 -7.76 3.60 -16.06
N ALA A 89 -7.36 4.68 -16.71
CA ALA A 89 -7.71 4.93 -18.10
C ALA A 89 -7.19 3.83 -19.02
N GLU A 90 -7.90 3.57 -20.11
CA GLU A 90 -7.47 2.58 -21.11
C GLU A 90 -6.17 3.03 -21.80
N PRO A 91 -5.14 2.14 -21.88
CA PRO A 91 -3.92 2.45 -22.60
C PRO A 91 -4.17 2.50 -24.10
N THR A 92 -3.83 3.62 -24.75
CA THR A 92 -4.03 3.84 -26.18
C THR A 92 -2.87 3.36 -27.03
N ASN A 93 -1.72 3.08 -26.41
CA ASN A 93 -0.50 2.64 -27.11
C ASN A 93 0.36 1.75 -26.18
N LYS A 94 1.40 1.15 -26.79
CA LYS A 94 2.32 0.25 -26.06
C LYS A 94 3.02 0.92 -24.87
N GLY A 95 3.43 2.18 -25.00
CA GLY A 95 4.13 2.90 -23.94
C GLY A 95 3.22 3.17 -22.74
N GLU A 96 1.95 3.48 -22.96
CA GLU A 96 0.96 3.63 -21.87
C GLU A 96 0.68 2.29 -21.18
N ARG A 97 0.65 1.18 -21.93
CA ARG A 97 0.51 -0.15 -21.33
C ARG A 97 1.71 -0.48 -20.43
N GLU A 98 2.92 -0.18 -20.87
CA GLU A 98 4.13 -0.37 -20.06
C GLU A 98 4.11 0.49 -18.78
N GLN A 99 3.58 1.73 -18.84
CA GLN A 99 3.40 2.57 -17.65
C GLN A 99 2.34 2.01 -16.69
N LEU A 100 1.22 1.51 -17.21
CA LEU A 100 0.19 0.86 -16.42
C LEU A 100 0.76 -0.36 -15.66
N ASP A 101 1.48 -1.21 -16.39
CA ASP A 101 2.15 -2.38 -15.82
C ASP A 101 3.22 -1.98 -14.80
N GLN A 102 3.93 -0.87 -15.03
CA GLN A 102 4.88 -0.32 -14.08
C GLN A 102 4.19 0.13 -12.80
N LEU A 103 3.06 0.84 -12.89
CA LEU A 103 2.29 1.25 -11.72
C LEU A 103 1.81 0.01 -10.93
N ALA A 104 1.25 -0.99 -11.61
CA ALA A 104 0.77 -2.21 -10.97
C ALA A 104 1.88 -2.95 -10.20
N ARG A 105 3.05 -3.11 -10.83
CA ARG A 105 4.23 -3.72 -10.17
C ARG A 105 4.70 -2.88 -8.98
N THR A 106 4.75 -1.56 -9.14
CA THR A 106 5.19 -0.65 -8.08
C THR A 106 4.27 -0.72 -6.86
N LEU A 107 2.93 -0.69 -7.06
CA LEU A 107 2.00 -0.82 -5.96
C LEU A 107 2.21 -2.12 -5.19
N ARG A 108 2.31 -3.24 -5.91
CA ARG A 108 2.56 -4.54 -5.29
C ARG A 108 3.86 -4.55 -4.47
N GLN A 109 4.96 -4.08 -5.06
CA GLN A 109 6.26 -4.03 -4.39
C GLN A 109 6.25 -3.15 -3.14
N GLN A 110 5.57 -1.99 -3.17
CA GLN A 110 5.51 -1.11 -2.01
C GLN A 110 4.67 -1.71 -0.87
N VAL A 111 3.54 -2.34 -1.19
CA VAL A 111 2.72 -3.05 -0.19
C VAL A 111 3.50 -4.22 0.42
N GLU A 112 4.17 -5.03 -0.40
CA GLU A 112 5.01 -6.14 0.08
C GLU A 112 6.17 -5.64 0.95
N ARG A 113 6.81 -4.53 0.57
CA ARG A 113 7.90 -3.92 1.36
C ARG A 113 7.44 -3.37 2.71
N ALA A 114 6.21 -2.88 2.78
CA ALA A 114 5.66 -2.34 4.02
C ALA A 114 5.37 -3.41 5.07
N ILE A 115 5.23 -4.68 4.68
CA ILE A 115 5.00 -5.81 5.59
C ILE A 115 6.33 -6.52 5.81
N VAL A 116 6.94 -6.34 6.99
CA VAL A 116 8.23 -6.96 7.34
C VAL A 116 8.04 -8.38 7.85
N VAL A 117 7.06 -8.57 8.74
CA VAL A 117 6.66 -9.88 9.28
C VAL A 117 5.14 -9.94 9.35
N ARG A 118 4.57 -11.09 9.03
CA ARG A 118 3.15 -11.39 9.22
C ARG A 118 3.00 -12.77 9.88
N ARG A 119 2.20 -12.82 10.94
CA ARG A 119 1.79 -14.05 11.62
C ARG A 119 0.27 -14.09 11.64
N ASP A 120 -0.29 -14.97 10.85
CA ASP A 120 -1.74 -15.16 10.76
C ASP A 120 -2.20 -16.23 11.76
N ASN A 121 -3.47 -16.16 12.15
CA ASN A 121 -4.14 -17.15 12.99
C ASN A 121 -3.42 -17.43 14.31
N VAL A 122 -2.86 -16.39 14.93
CA VAL A 122 -2.27 -16.51 16.27
C VAL A 122 -3.40 -16.75 17.27
N SER A 123 -3.43 -17.94 17.88
CA SER A 123 -4.45 -18.28 18.87
C SER A 123 -4.23 -17.50 20.18
N LEU A 124 -5.28 -16.86 20.65
CA LEU A 124 -5.32 -16.17 21.94
C LEU A 124 -6.06 -16.96 23.02
N GLY A 125 -6.64 -18.12 22.66
CA GLY A 125 -7.51 -18.93 23.50
C GLY A 125 -8.99 -18.73 23.22
N ASP A 126 -9.83 -19.72 23.56
CA ASP A 126 -11.30 -19.70 23.45
C ASP A 126 -11.83 -19.23 22.09
N GLY A 127 -11.15 -19.65 21.01
CA GLY A 127 -11.54 -19.32 19.63
C GLY A 127 -11.14 -17.93 19.14
N ALA A 128 -10.59 -17.07 19.99
CA ALA A 128 -10.08 -15.77 19.58
C ALA A 128 -8.76 -15.93 18.81
N LEU A 129 -8.68 -15.26 17.66
CA LEU A 129 -7.51 -15.25 16.78
C LEU A 129 -6.99 -13.85 16.59
N ALA A 130 -5.70 -13.73 16.30
CA ALA A 130 -5.09 -12.46 15.91
C ALA A 130 -4.18 -12.65 14.69
N THR A 131 -4.14 -11.62 13.83
CA THR A 131 -3.09 -11.43 12.84
C THR A 131 -2.15 -10.36 13.36
N ILE A 132 -0.88 -10.72 13.58
CA ILE A 132 0.16 -9.81 14.08
C ILE A 132 1.12 -9.49 12.94
N THR A 133 1.33 -8.20 12.68
CA THR A 133 2.23 -7.74 11.63
C THR A 133 3.25 -6.74 12.18
N ILE A 134 4.50 -6.85 11.72
CA ILE A 134 5.47 -5.77 11.84
C ILE A 134 5.46 -5.01 10.51
N ARG A 135 5.21 -3.72 10.59
CA ARG A 135 5.07 -2.85 9.44
C ARG A 135 6.14 -1.76 9.42
N ARG A 136 6.50 -1.36 8.21
CA ARG A 136 7.51 -0.34 7.95
C ARG A 136 6.85 0.91 7.42
N ARG A 137 7.08 2.04 8.10
CA ARG A 137 6.66 3.37 7.61
C ARG A 137 7.59 3.90 6.52
N SER A 138 7.21 5.00 5.91
CA SER A 138 8.00 5.67 4.86
C SER A 138 9.35 6.22 5.36
N ASP A 139 9.49 6.45 6.65
CA ASP A 139 10.73 6.86 7.33
C ASP A 139 11.61 5.67 7.77
N ASP A 140 11.27 4.46 7.31
CA ASP A 140 11.88 3.17 7.66
C ASP A 140 11.69 2.75 9.13
N SER A 141 10.95 3.49 9.94
CA SER A 141 10.59 3.04 11.29
C SER A 141 9.66 1.84 11.25
N LEU A 142 9.78 0.96 12.24
CA LEU A 142 8.96 -0.25 12.35
C LEU A 142 7.97 -0.12 13.51
N TYR A 143 6.77 -0.66 13.32
CA TYR A 143 5.78 -0.79 14.38
C TYR A 143 5.04 -2.11 14.30
N CYS A 144 4.47 -2.53 15.42
CA CYS A 144 3.64 -3.73 15.52
C CYS A 144 2.16 -3.33 15.39
N LEU A 145 1.43 -4.11 14.62
CA LEU A 145 -0.02 -4.00 14.49
C LEU A 145 -0.65 -5.36 14.69
N SER A 146 -1.69 -5.42 15.51
CA SER A 146 -2.50 -6.61 15.74
C SER A 146 -3.94 -6.37 15.31
N LEU A 147 -4.46 -7.24 14.45
CA LEU A 147 -5.86 -7.31 14.06
C LEU A 147 -6.47 -8.51 14.77
N ILE A 148 -7.53 -8.27 15.52
CA ILE A 148 -8.15 -9.27 16.39
C ILE A 148 -9.46 -9.72 15.76
N GLU A 149 -9.63 -11.04 15.64
CA GLU A 149 -10.86 -11.70 15.26
C GLU A 149 -11.42 -12.41 16.50
N ALA A 150 -12.41 -11.78 17.12
CA ALA A 150 -13.10 -12.30 18.29
C ALA A 150 -14.55 -11.83 18.30
N ASP A 151 -15.44 -12.70 18.78
CA ASP A 151 -16.89 -12.40 18.88
C ASP A 151 -17.21 -11.43 20.03
N ALA A 152 -16.30 -11.26 20.96
CA ALA A 152 -16.43 -10.39 22.13
C ALA A 152 -15.11 -9.70 22.49
N ALA A 153 -15.16 -8.79 23.46
CA ALA A 153 -13.96 -8.18 24.01
C ALA A 153 -13.05 -9.25 24.64
N LEU A 154 -11.73 -9.12 24.43
CA LEU A 154 -10.74 -10.05 24.99
C LEU A 154 -10.76 -10.02 26.52
N ASN A 155 -10.68 -11.20 27.13
CA ASN A 155 -10.47 -11.34 28.57
C ASN A 155 -8.99 -11.14 28.95
N GLU A 156 -8.66 -11.15 30.24
CA GLU A 156 -7.30 -10.89 30.74
C GLU A 156 -6.27 -11.91 30.23
N GLU A 157 -6.65 -13.20 30.13
CA GLU A 157 -5.76 -14.26 29.63
C GLU A 157 -5.47 -14.09 28.15
N GLN A 158 -6.48 -13.74 27.35
CA GLN A 158 -6.35 -13.46 25.91
C GLN A 158 -5.51 -12.20 25.66
N LEU A 159 -5.66 -11.15 26.47
CA LEU A 159 -4.82 -9.95 26.40
C LEU A 159 -3.37 -10.27 26.75
N ALA A 160 -3.12 -11.10 27.76
CA ALA A 160 -1.77 -11.57 28.10
C ALA A 160 -1.14 -12.39 26.96
N ALA A 161 -1.93 -13.29 26.35
CA ALA A 161 -1.48 -14.08 25.18
C ALA A 161 -1.14 -13.18 23.98
N LEU A 162 -1.96 -12.18 23.70
CA LEU A 162 -1.73 -11.19 22.65
C LEU A 162 -0.42 -10.43 22.89
N LYS A 163 -0.23 -9.88 24.09
CA LYS A 163 0.98 -9.14 24.47
C LYS A 163 2.24 -10.00 24.34
N GLN A 164 2.15 -11.27 24.74
CA GLN A 164 3.26 -12.21 24.59
C GLN A 164 3.58 -12.46 23.11
N ALA A 165 2.57 -12.68 22.27
CA ALA A 165 2.75 -12.93 20.85
C ALA A 165 3.30 -11.69 20.11
N GLU A 166 2.84 -10.50 20.46
CA GLU A 166 3.40 -9.22 19.96
C GLU A 166 4.88 -9.08 20.33
N THR A 167 5.23 -9.33 21.61
CA THR A 167 6.61 -9.26 22.09
C THR A 167 7.51 -10.22 21.31
N GLN A 168 7.09 -11.46 21.14
CA GLN A 168 7.84 -12.46 20.36
C GLN A 168 8.01 -12.02 18.90
N THR A 169 6.97 -11.42 18.32
CA THR A 169 7.02 -10.96 16.93
C THR A 169 7.97 -9.76 16.79
N LYS A 170 7.94 -8.81 17.72
CA LYS A 170 8.88 -7.69 17.78
C LYS A 170 10.34 -8.16 17.91
N LEU A 171 10.60 -9.10 18.81
CA LEU A 171 11.94 -9.67 19.02
C LEU A 171 12.48 -10.38 17.77
N SER A 172 11.62 -11.00 16.96
CA SER A 172 12.05 -11.71 15.73
C SER A 172 12.67 -10.78 14.67
N VAL A 173 12.44 -9.47 14.76
CA VAL A 173 13.00 -8.45 13.87
C VAL A 173 13.94 -7.48 14.59
N GLY A 174 14.33 -7.79 15.83
CA GLY A 174 15.25 -6.97 16.61
C GLY A 174 14.62 -5.67 17.16
N LEU A 175 13.28 -5.57 17.17
CA LEU A 175 12.59 -4.49 17.87
C LEU A 175 12.60 -4.83 19.36
N THR A 176 13.50 -4.18 20.11
CA THR A 176 13.48 -4.22 21.57
C THR A 176 12.26 -3.44 22.06
N THR A 177 11.45 -4.07 22.91
CA THR A 177 10.51 -3.35 23.76
C THR A 177 11.35 -2.54 24.74
N LEU A 178 11.52 -1.23 24.47
CA LEU A 178 11.79 -0.33 25.57
C LEU A 178 10.53 -0.35 26.41
N GLU A 179 10.62 -0.87 27.61
CA GLU A 179 9.56 -0.78 28.60
C GLU A 179 9.33 0.71 28.87
N ASP A 180 8.13 1.20 28.48
CA ASP A 180 7.57 2.43 29.01
C ASP A 180 6.86 2.14 30.34
#